data_7f7826dee9fb698894ce74ead5295069
#
_entry.id   7f7826dee9fb698894ce74ead5295069
#
_cell.length_a   1.000
_cell.length_b   1.000
_cell.length_c   1.000
_cell.angle_alpha   90.00
_cell.angle_beta   90.00
_cell.angle_gamma   90.00
#
_symmetry.space_group_name_H-M   'P 1'
#
loop_
_entity.id
_entity.type
_entity.pdbx_description
1 polymer ?
#
loop_
_entity_poly.entity_id
_entity_poly.type
_entity_poly.pdbx_seq_one_letter_code
_entity_poly.pdbx_strand_id
1 'polypeptide(L)'
;SEMCIRDSIERLNIEKPETIARATEHIPEMIEYVQKLIDNGYAYETSRGIYFDISKLDKYPVLSNRNIDDQIAGARVEVDKEKRNPYDFAIWIKAPENHIMKWESPWGLSYPGWHIECSAMSLKYLGEQFDIHTGGVDHIPTHHENEIAQSKGRTGKIPAKTWMHVEFLQVDNGKMGKSLGNAYTFCLLYTSP
;
A
#
# COMPACT_ATOMS: atom_id res chain seq x y z
N SER A 1 13.04 -15.07 -6.55
CA SER A 1 12.36 -14.06 -5.94
C SER A 1 12.01 -14.31 -4.48
N GLU A 2 10.87 -14.86 -4.05
CA GLU A 2 10.57 -15.07 -2.61
C GLU A 2 11.60 -15.99 -1.92
N MET A 3 12.01 -17.02 -2.58
CA MET A 3 13.04 -17.95 -2.09
C MET A 3 14.38 -17.25 -1.84
N CYS A 4 14.79 -16.36 -2.74
CA CYS A 4 16.04 -15.59 -2.57
C CYS A 4 15.99 -14.62 -1.39
N ILE A 5 14.82 -14.01 -1.09
CA ILE A 5 14.64 -13.13 0.04
C ILE A 5 14.77 -13.93 1.34
N ARG A 6 14.11 -15.09 1.45
CA ARG A 6 14.17 -15.95 2.64
C ARG A 6 15.59 -16.43 2.93
N ASP A 7 16.31 -16.89 1.92
CA ASP A 7 17.71 -17.34 2.05
C ASP A 7 18.62 -16.20 2.53
N SER A 8 18.40 -14.99 2.02
CA SER A 8 19.17 -13.81 2.43
C SER A 8 18.90 -13.41 3.87
N ILE A 9 17.65 -13.46 4.31
CA ILE A 9 17.24 -13.17 5.70
C ILE A 9 17.93 -14.13 6.67
N GLU A 10 17.93 -15.43 6.39
CA GLU A 10 18.58 -16.44 7.22
C GLU A 10 20.10 -16.23 7.31
N ARG A 11 20.75 -15.94 6.17
CA ARG A 11 22.20 -15.66 6.13
C ARG A 11 22.60 -14.39 6.86
N LEU A 12 21.70 -13.42 6.95
CA LEU A 12 21.90 -12.18 7.70
C LEU A 12 21.60 -12.32 9.19
N ASN A 13 21.25 -13.51 9.68
CA ASN A 13 20.80 -13.75 11.05
C ASN A 13 19.61 -12.85 11.47
N ILE A 14 18.74 -12.51 10.53
CA ILE A 14 17.52 -11.79 10.80
C ILE A 14 16.49 -12.81 11.31
N GLU A 15 15.93 -12.53 12.48
CA GLU A 15 14.90 -13.36 13.08
C GLU A 15 13.67 -13.43 12.16
N LYS A 16 13.12 -14.63 11.99
CA LYS A 16 11.91 -14.83 11.17
C LYS A 16 10.70 -14.24 11.88
N PRO A 17 9.85 -13.50 11.16
CA PRO A 17 8.60 -13.05 11.75
C PRO A 17 7.68 -14.24 12.05
N GLU A 18 6.86 -14.13 13.07
CA GLU A 18 5.86 -15.14 13.45
C GLU A 18 4.83 -15.37 12.34
N THR A 19 4.50 -14.31 11.60
CA THR A 19 3.52 -14.36 10.52
C THR A 19 4.07 -13.75 9.24
N ILE A 20 4.00 -14.51 8.15
CA ILE A 20 4.25 -14.04 6.80
C ILE A 20 2.92 -14.07 6.05
N ALA A 21 2.28 -12.91 5.96
CA ALA A 21 1.00 -12.76 5.29
C ALA A 21 1.19 -12.61 3.76
N ARG A 22 0.42 -13.37 2.99
CA ARG A 22 0.39 -13.26 1.52
C ARG A 22 -0.91 -12.61 1.08
N ALA A 23 -0.85 -11.54 0.31
CA ALA A 23 -2.01 -10.81 -0.16
C ALA A 23 -3.03 -11.71 -0.87
N THR A 24 -2.54 -12.65 -1.70
CA THR A 24 -3.40 -13.61 -2.43
C THR A 24 -4.20 -14.58 -1.55
N GLU A 25 -3.79 -14.75 -0.31
CA GLU A 25 -4.47 -15.60 0.68
C GLU A 25 -5.47 -14.80 1.55
N HIS A 26 -5.59 -13.48 1.31
CA HIS A 26 -6.39 -12.56 2.13
C HIS A 26 -7.45 -11.78 1.33
N ILE A 27 -7.83 -12.31 0.18
CA ILE A 27 -8.86 -11.69 -0.68
C ILE A 27 -10.21 -11.53 0.04
N PRO A 28 -10.73 -12.52 0.80
CA PRO A 28 -11.98 -12.36 1.55
C PRO A 28 -11.92 -11.22 2.56
N GLU A 29 -10.82 -11.07 3.30
CA GLU A 29 -10.64 -10.01 4.29
C GLU A 29 -10.57 -8.64 3.64
N MET A 30 -9.96 -8.54 2.46
CA MET A 30 -9.91 -7.29 1.69
C MET A 30 -11.30 -6.91 1.19
N ILE A 31 -12.09 -7.86 0.67
CA ILE A 31 -13.47 -7.64 0.24
C ILE A 31 -14.33 -7.15 1.41
N GLU A 32 -14.23 -7.81 2.57
CA GLU A 32 -14.93 -7.38 3.78
C GLU A 32 -14.51 -5.98 4.21
N TYR A 33 -13.23 -5.68 4.11
CA TYR A 33 -12.70 -4.36 4.45
C TYR A 33 -13.30 -3.27 3.54
N VAL A 34 -13.30 -3.51 2.23
CA VAL A 34 -13.86 -2.59 1.24
C VAL A 34 -15.36 -2.40 1.46
N GLN A 35 -16.11 -3.50 1.71
CA GLN A 35 -17.55 -3.41 1.99
C GLN A 35 -17.81 -2.54 3.21
N LYS A 36 -17.01 -2.69 4.26
CA LYS A 36 -17.14 -1.87 5.47
C LYS A 36 -16.88 -0.39 5.22
N LEU A 37 -15.93 -0.06 4.34
CA LEU A 37 -15.69 1.33 3.92
C LEU A 37 -16.88 1.92 3.15
N ILE A 38 -17.54 1.12 2.31
CA ILE A 38 -18.77 1.52 1.61
C ILE A 38 -19.90 1.76 2.62
N ASP A 39 -20.12 0.82 3.52
CA ASP A 39 -21.18 0.90 4.55
C ASP A 39 -21.00 2.11 5.47
N ASN A 40 -19.77 2.47 5.77
CA ASN A 40 -19.41 3.63 6.57
C ASN A 40 -19.47 4.95 5.77
N GLY A 41 -19.69 4.90 4.44
CA GLY A 41 -19.79 6.09 3.57
C GLY A 41 -18.45 6.69 3.15
N TYR A 42 -17.34 5.98 3.33
CA TYR A 42 -16.00 6.43 2.92
C TYR A 42 -15.58 5.92 1.53
N ALA A 43 -16.36 5.06 0.91
CA ALA A 43 -16.07 4.56 -0.42
C ALA A 43 -17.31 4.55 -1.31
N TYR A 44 -17.10 4.61 -2.61
CA TYR A 44 -18.16 4.61 -3.62
C TYR A 44 -17.75 3.84 -4.87
N GLU A 45 -18.75 3.33 -5.59
CA GLU A 45 -18.56 2.60 -6.85
C GLU A 45 -18.52 3.53 -8.05
N THR A 46 -17.66 3.18 -9.02
CA THR A 46 -17.56 3.77 -10.35
C THR A 46 -17.58 2.66 -11.41
N SER A 47 -17.57 3.01 -12.69
CA SER A 47 -17.43 2.01 -13.77
C SER A 47 -16.12 1.21 -13.68
N ARG A 48 -15.06 1.79 -13.08
CA ARG A 48 -13.71 1.21 -12.97
C ARG A 48 -13.47 0.42 -11.68
N GLY A 49 -14.31 0.58 -10.67
CA GLY A 49 -14.16 -0.09 -9.38
C GLY A 49 -14.63 0.74 -8.20
N ILE A 50 -14.10 0.45 -7.02
CA ILE A 50 -14.42 1.13 -5.77
C ILE A 50 -13.32 2.12 -5.44
N TYR A 51 -13.70 3.35 -5.13
CA TYR A 51 -12.79 4.45 -4.79
C TYR A 51 -13.05 4.92 -3.36
N PHE A 52 -11.98 5.29 -2.68
CA PHE A 52 -12.04 5.95 -1.39
C PHE A 52 -12.31 7.44 -1.58
N ASP A 53 -13.27 7.98 -0.85
CA ASP A 53 -13.66 9.40 -0.84
C ASP A 53 -12.88 10.13 0.26
N ILE A 54 -11.79 10.80 -0.12
CA ILE A 54 -10.94 11.52 0.84
C ILE A 54 -11.63 12.72 1.46
N SER A 55 -12.68 13.25 0.82
CA SER A 55 -13.43 14.40 1.36
C SER A 55 -14.18 14.09 2.65
N LYS A 56 -14.32 12.80 2.98
CA LYS A 56 -14.93 12.33 4.23
C LYS A 56 -13.99 12.38 5.43
N LEU A 57 -12.70 12.59 5.20
CA LEU A 57 -11.71 12.70 6.28
C LEU A 57 -11.56 14.15 6.73
N ASP A 58 -11.53 14.36 8.04
CA ASP A 58 -11.29 15.70 8.61
C ASP A 58 -9.92 16.25 8.22
N LYS A 59 -8.95 15.37 8.06
CA LYS A 59 -7.59 15.71 7.66
C LYS A 59 -7.01 14.62 6.76
N TYR A 60 -6.54 15.03 5.57
CA TYR A 60 -5.75 14.24 4.64
C TYR A 60 -4.89 15.20 3.80
N PRO A 61 -3.59 15.00 3.62
CA PRO A 61 -2.78 13.93 4.22
C PRO A 61 -2.47 14.16 5.71
N VAL A 62 -2.03 13.12 6.40
CA VAL A 62 -1.74 13.16 7.84
C VAL A 62 -0.23 13.07 8.11
N LEU A 63 0.47 12.25 7.33
CA LEU A 63 1.86 11.87 7.55
C LEU A 63 2.84 12.69 6.72
N SER A 64 2.52 12.98 5.46
CA SER A 64 3.46 13.57 4.49
C SER A 64 3.61 15.07 4.59
N ASN A 65 2.74 15.79 5.31
CA ASN A 65 2.69 17.26 5.34
C ASN A 65 2.67 17.92 3.95
N ARG A 66 2.34 17.20 2.88
CA ARG A 66 2.26 17.75 1.53
C ARG A 66 0.99 18.55 1.36
N ASN A 67 1.12 19.68 0.66
CA ASN A 67 -0.06 20.38 0.17
C ASN A 67 -0.64 19.58 -1.01
N ILE A 68 -1.89 19.17 -0.87
CA ILE A 68 -2.61 18.41 -1.91
C ILE A 68 -2.65 19.21 -3.22
N ASP A 69 -2.85 20.51 -3.16
CA ASP A 69 -2.98 21.38 -4.33
C ASP A 69 -1.70 21.42 -5.19
N ASP A 70 -0.53 21.25 -4.60
CA ASP A 70 0.75 21.20 -5.32
C ASP A 70 0.91 19.91 -6.15
N GLN A 71 0.20 18.85 -5.82
CA GLN A 71 0.23 17.59 -6.57
C GLN A 71 -0.57 17.67 -7.89
N ILE A 72 -1.63 18.48 -7.95
CA ILE A 72 -2.42 18.69 -9.18
C ILE A 72 -1.57 19.36 -10.25
N ALA A 73 -0.77 20.33 -9.88
CA ALA A 73 0.05 21.11 -10.81
C ALA A 73 1.12 20.27 -11.54
N GLY A 74 1.51 19.13 -10.96
CA GLY A 74 2.54 18.23 -11.53
C GLY A 74 2.01 16.96 -12.21
N ALA A 75 0.77 16.61 -12.01
CA ALA A 75 0.20 15.35 -12.50
C ALA A 75 -0.42 15.54 -13.90
N ARG A 76 0.29 15.09 -14.95
CA ARG A 76 -0.27 14.84 -16.30
C ARG A 76 -1.17 13.59 -16.31
N VAL A 77 -2.08 13.48 -15.38
CA VAL A 77 -3.04 12.35 -15.35
C VAL A 77 -4.35 12.85 -15.93
N GLU A 78 -4.87 12.15 -16.93
CA GLU A 78 -6.26 12.36 -17.36
C GLU A 78 -7.16 12.26 -16.12
N VAL A 79 -7.85 13.35 -15.82
CA VAL A 79 -8.77 13.42 -14.68
C VAL A 79 -9.89 12.44 -14.95
N ASP A 80 -9.95 11.38 -14.18
CA ASP A 80 -11.06 10.44 -14.23
C ASP A 80 -12.35 11.17 -13.83
N LYS A 81 -13.24 11.34 -14.81
CA LYS A 81 -14.48 12.11 -14.66
C LYS A 81 -15.48 11.49 -13.67
N GLU A 82 -15.28 10.22 -13.30
CA GLU A 82 -16.12 9.52 -12.35
C GLU A 82 -15.65 9.69 -10.90
N LYS A 83 -14.45 10.21 -10.69
CA LYS A 83 -13.97 10.55 -9.35
C LYS A 83 -14.70 11.77 -8.80
N ARG A 84 -15.15 11.70 -7.55
CA ARG A 84 -15.75 12.81 -6.84
C ARG A 84 -14.73 13.90 -6.50
N ASN A 85 -13.51 13.46 -6.17
CA ASN A 85 -12.35 14.31 -5.91
C ASN A 85 -11.14 13.79 -6.67
N PRO A 86 -10.30 14.63 -7.30
CA PRO A 86 -9.11 14.20 -8.03
C PRO A 86 -8.16 13.30 -7.24
N TYR A 87 -8.14 13.43 -5.92
CA TYR A 87 -7.28 12.65 -5.00
C TYR A 87 -7.90 11.35 -4.50
N ASP A 88 -9.16 11.09 -4.82
CA ASP A 88 -9.77 9.81 -4.50
C ASP A 88 -8.95 8.70 -5.15
N PHE A 89 -8.69 7.64 -4.40
CA PHE A 89 -7.84 6.55 -4.85
C PHE A 89 -8.61 5.24 -4.91
N ALA A 90 -8.24 4.41 -5.88
CA ALA A 90 -8.89 3.11 -6.07
C ALA A 90 -8.49 2.16 -4.93
N ILE A 91 -9.48 1.52 -4.31
CA ILE A 91 -9.30 0.49 -3.28
C ILE A 91 -9.62 -0.91 -3.80
N TRP A 92 -10.49 -1.02 -4.82
CA TRP A 92 -10.83 -2.26 -5.50
C TRP A 92 -11.08 -1.97 -6.97
N ILE A 93 -10.45 -2.69 -7.89
CA ILE A 93 -10.38 -2.32 -9.31
C ILE A 93 -10.98 -3.41 -10.17
N LYS A 94 -11.90 -3.06 -11.07
CA LYS A 94 -12.46 -4.00 -12.05
C LYS A 94 -11.35 -4.48 -12.99
N ALA A 95 -11.21 -5.80 -13.09
CA ALA A 95 -10.12 -6.40 -13.85
C ALA A 95 -10.36 -6.28 -15.35
N PRO A 96 -9.40 -5.78 -16.14
CA PRO A 96 -9.42 -5.95 -17.58
C PRO A 96 -9.40 -7.44 -17.96
N GLU A 97 -9.90 -7.75 -19.14
CA GLU A 97 -10.06 -9.13 -19.62
C GLU A 97 -8.77 -9.96 -19.48
N ASN A 98 -7.64 -9.36 -19.83
CA ASN A 98 -6.32 -10.00 -19.84
C ASN A 98 -5.56 -9.89 -18.49
N HIS A 99 -6.20 -9.40 -17.42
CA HIS A 99 -5.55 -9.31 -16.13
C HIS A 99 -5.36 -10.69 -15.51
N ILE A 100 -4.13 -11.04 -15.14
CA ILE A 100 -3.79 -12.39 -14.65
C ILE A 100 -4.34 -12.62 -13.24
N MET A 101 -4.13 -11.66 -12.33
CA MET A 101 -4.52 -11.75 -10.92
C MET A 101 -5.88 -11.08 -10.72
N LYS A 102 -6.95 -11.86 -10.73
CA LYS A 102 -8.32 -11.39 -10.57
C LYS A 102 -9.16 -12.40 -9.81
N TRP A 103 -10.10 -11.89 -9.05
CA TRP A 103 -10.97 -12.68 -8.17
C TRP A 103 -12.42 -12.23 -8.31
N GLU A 104 -13.34 -13.15 -8.07
CA GLU A 104 -14.77 -12.85 -7.93
C GLU A 104 -14.98 -11.98 -6.68
N SER A 105 -15.80 -10.97 -6.82
CA SER A 105 -16.17 -10.06 -5.73
C SER A 105 -17.62 -9.60 -5.89
N PRO A 106 -18.24 -8.96 -4.87
CA PRO A 106 -19.56 -8.36 -5.01
C PRO A 106 -19.68 -7.33 -6.15
N TRP A 107 -18.55 -6.78 -6.58
CA TRP A 107 -18.45 -5.76 -7.65
C TRP A 107 -18.00 -6.35 -8.99
N GLY A 108 -18.05 -7.68 -9.13
CA GLY A 108 -17.63 -8.43 -10.31
C GLY A 108 -16.17 -8.89 -10.26
N LEU A 109 -15.67 -9.37 -11.39
CA LEU A 109 -14.29 -9.85 -11.54
C LEU A 109 -13.30 -8.71 -11.44
N SER A 110 -12.44 -8.74 -10.42
CA SER A 110 -11.68 -7.57 -9.97
C SER A 110 -10.47 -7.94 -9.13
N TYR A 111 -9.67 -6.95 -8.74
CA TYR A 111 -8.48 -7.14 -7.92
C TYR A 111 -8.30 -5.99 -6.92
N PRO A 112 -7.56 -6.20 -5.81
CA PRO A 112 -7.32 -5.17 -4.81
C PRO A 112 -6.45 -4.04 -5.35
N GLY A 113 -6.71 -2.82 -4.87
CA GLY A 113 -5.74 -1.74 -4.94
C GLY A 113 -4.56 -2.02 -4.01
N TRP A 114 -3.43 -1.39 -4.27
CA TRP A 114 -2.17 -1.66 -3.54
C TRP A 114 -2.26 -1.44 -2.03
N HIS A 115 -3.04 -0.47 -1.57
CA HIS A 115 -3.07 -0.07 -0.15
C HIS A 115 -3.96 -0.98 0.71
N ILE A 116 -5.05 -1.51 0.13
CA ILE A 116 -6.01 -2.33 0.88
C ILE A 116 -5.41 -3.68 1.31
N GLU A 117 -4.40 -4.16 0.60
CA GLU A 117 -3.70 -5.39 0.94
C GLU A 117 -3.08 -5.27 2.34
N CYS A 118 -2.28 -4.23 2.56
CA CYS A 118 -1.63 -3.98 3.85
C CYS A 118 -2.65 -3.63 4.94
N SER A 119 -3.65 -2.80 4.63
CA SER A 119 -4.69 -2.42 5.60
C SER A 119 -5.49 -3.62 6.10
N ALA A 120 -5.87 -4.54 5.23
CA ALA A 120 -6.65 -5.73 5.61
C ALA A 120 -5.81 -6.75 6.38
N MET A 121 -4.57 -7.01 5.91
CA MET A 121 -3.68 -7.96 6.58
C MET A 121 -3.24 -7.46 7.96
N SER A 122 -2.86 -6.19 8.09
CA SER A 122 -2.49 -5.62 9.39
C SER A 122 -3.66 -5.64 10.36
N LEU A 123 -4.86 -5.29 9.94
CA LEU A 123 -6.05 -5.38 10.78
C LEU A 123 -6.29 -6.81 11.29
N LYS A 124 -6.14 -7.81 10.42
CA LYS A 124 -6.36 -9.22 10.77
C LYS A 124 -5.38 -9.72 11.82
N TYR A 125 -4.10 -9.42 11.69
CA TYR A 125 -3.06 -9.99 12.53
C TYR A 125 -2.66 -9.13 13.72
N LEU A 126 -2.78 -7.81 13.59
CA LEU A 126 -2.31 -6.84 14.58
C LEU A 126 -3.45 -6.06 15.25
N GLY A 127 -4.69 -6.18 14.72
CA GLY A 127 -5.85 -5.46 15.22
C GLY A 127 -5.96 -4.03 14.68
N GLU A 128 -6.91 -3.27 15.23
CA GLU A 128 -7.23 -1.92 14.75
C GLU A 128 -6.11 -0.90 14.98
N GLN A 129 -5.24 -1.15 15.94
CA GLN A 129 -4.11 -0.29 16.25
C GLN A 129 -2.94 -1.11 16.77
N PHE A 130 -1.78 -0.94 16.17
CA PHE A 130 -0.53 -1.63 16.52
C PHE A 130 0.60 -0.63 16.76
N ASP A 131 1.77 -1.12 17.21
CA ASP A 131 2.80 -0.23 17.73
C ASP A 131 3.62 0.42 16.63
N ILE A 132 4.15 -0.35 15.66
CA ILE A 132 5.10 0.14 14.66
C ILE A 132 4.70 -0.33 13.27
N HIS A 133 4.66 0.60 12.31
CA HIS A 133 4.54 0.35 10.87
C HIS A 133 5.80 0.84 10.16
N THR A 134 6.37 0.01 9.30
CA THR A 134 7.64 0.32 8.63
C THR A 134 7.49 0.32 7.12
N GLY A 135 8.35 1.08 6.43
CA GLY A 135 8.43 1.09 4.97
C GLY A 135 9.55 1.98 4.45
N GLY A 136 9.65 2.10 3.14
CA GLY A 136 10.53 3.08 2.50
C GLY A 136 9.96 4.49 2.57
N VAL A 137 10.80 5.50 2.47
CA VAL A 137 10.36 6.92 2.44
C VAL A 137 9.42 7.24 1.27
N ASP A 138 9.49 6.47 0.21
CA ASP A 138 8.60 6.56 -0.96
C ASP A 138 7.15 6.14 -0.65
N HIS A 139 6.91 5.41 0.44
CA HIS A 139 5.57 5.06 0.90
C HIS A 139 4.87 6.20 1.64
N ILE A 140 5.61 7.16 2.20
CA ILE A 140 5.05 8.27 2.98
C ILE A 140 3.95 9.02 2.20
N PRO A 141 4.20 9.51 0.96
CA PRO A 141 3.29 10.42 0.31
C PRO A 141 2.01 9.78 -0.26
N THR A 142 1.99 8.46 -0.37
CA THR A 142 0.87 7.74 -1.02
C THR A 142 0.44 6.50 -0.25
N HIS A 143 1.30 5.48 -0.17
CA HIS A 143 0.92 4.17 0.36
C HIS A 143 0.46 4.24 1.81
N HIS A 144 1.28 4.76 2.69
CA HIS A 144 0.98 4.86 4.12
C HIS A 144 -0.13 5.90 4.42
N GLU A 145 -0.18 7.01 3.67
CA GLU A 145 -1.31 7.96 3.78
C GLU A 145 -2.64 7.28 3.46
N ASN A 146 -2.67 6.46 2.42
CA ASN A 146 -3.87 5.76 2.01
C ASN A 146 -4.26 4.63 2.98
N GLU A 147 -3.29 3.96 3.60
CA GLU A 147 -3.57 3.02 4.70
C GLU A 147 -4.17 3.74 5.92
N ILE A 148 -3.65 4.92 6.28
CA ILE A 148 -4.23 5.75 7.36
C ILE A 148 -5.66 6.14 7.00
N ALA A 149 -5.91 6.58 5.76
CA ALA A 149 -7.23 6.94 5.28
C ALA A 149 -8.21 5.77 5.39
N GLN A 150 -7.81 4.59 4.89
CA GLN A 150 -8.61 3.37 4.96
C GLN A 150 -8.90 2.94 6.40
N SER A 151 -7.90 2.98 7.28
CA SER A 151 -8.10 2.63 8.69
C SER A 151 -9.05 3.59 9.39
N LYS A 152 -8.89 4.89 9.19
CA LYS A 152 -9.82 5.90 9.72
C LYS A 152 -11.24 5.70 9.22
N GLY A 153 -11.41 5.42 7.92
CA GLY A 153 -12.73 5.17 7.34
C GLY A 153 -13.39 3.90 7.89
N ARG A 154 -12.61 2.86 8.20
CA ARG A 154 -13.13 1.59 8.73
C ARG A 154 -13.35 1.60 10.24
N THR A 155 -12.40 2.11 11.01
CA THR A 155 -12.33 1.95 12.47
C THR A 155 -12.38 3.26 13.24
N GLY A 156 -12.23 4.41 12.57
CA GLY A 156 -12.07 5.72 13.19
C GLY A 156 -10.66 5.98 13.76
N LYS A 157 -9.72 5.03 13.64
CA LYS A 157 -8.39 5.09 14.26
C LYS A 157 -7.27 5.15 13.23
N ILE A 158 -6.13 5.73 13.62
CA ILE A 158 -4.85 5.58 12.89
C ILE A 158 -4.29 4.19 13.24
N PRO A 159 -3.86 3.40 12.24
CA PRO A 159 -3.54 1.98 12.49
C PRO A 159 -2.25 1.78 13.27
N ALA A 160 -1.26 2.65 13.13
CA ALA A 160 0.02 2.52 13.82
C ALA A 160 0.29 3.72 14.72
N LYS A 161 0.86 3.45 15.91
CA LYS A 161 1.30 4.48 16.85
C LYS A 161 2.58 5.17 16.39
N THR A 162 3.49 4.40 15.78
CA THR A 162 4.78 4.88 15.29
C THR A 162 4.99 4.47 13.83
N TRP A 163 5.40 5.41 12.99
CA TRP A 163 5.76 5.19 11.60
C TRP A 163 7.27 5.31 11.45
N MET A 164 7.91 4.27 10.94
CA MET A 164 9.36 4.24 10.73
C MET A 164 9.66 4.07 9.24
N HIS A 165 10.41 5.02 8.67
CA HIS A 165 10.75 5.02 7.26
C HIS A 165 12.25 4.96 7.05
N VAL A 166 12.66 4.16 6.08
CA VAL A 166 14.07 3.95 5.72
C VAL A 166 14.33 4.58 4.35
N GLU A 167 15.41 5.35 4.25
CA GLU A 167 15.90 5.92 3.01
C GLU A 167 16.44 4.83 2.06
N PHE A 168 16.49 5.16 0.78
CA PHE A 168 17.11 4.29 -0.22
C PHE A 168 18.59 4.13 0.05
N LEU A 169 19.07 2.89 -0.08
CA LEU A 169 20.49 2.63 -0.08
C LEU A 169 21.12 3.30 -1.31
N GLN A 170 22.16 4.11 -1.07
CA GLN A 170 22.87 4.85 -2.11
C GLN A 170 24.23 4.23 -2.40
N VAL A 171 24.64 4.32 -3.66
CA VAL A 171 25.97 3.95 -4.13
C VAL A 171 26.51 5.13 -4.94
N ASP A 172 27.68 5.64 -4.59
CA ASP A 172 28.32 6.80 -5.24
C ASP A 172 27.39 8.02 -5.33
N ASN A 173 26.70 8.33 -4.22
CA ASN A 173 25.70 9.40 -4.11
C ASN A 173 24.48 9.25 -5.04
N GLY A 174 24.25 8.07 -5.61
CA GLY A 174 23.12 7.76 -6.47
C GLY A 174 22.27 6.61 -5.95
N LYS A 175 21.04 6.48 -6.47
CA LYS A 175 20.16 5.37 -6.14
C LYS A 175 20.79 4.04 -6.55
N MET A 176 20.84 3.07 -5.65
CA MET A 176 21.21 1.69 -5.99
C MET A 176 20.06 1.01 -6.74
N GLY A 177 20.37 0.39 -7.89
CA GLY A 177 19.36 -0.33 -8.66
C GLY A 177 19.97 -1.35 -9.63
N LYS A 178 19.31 -2.50 -9.77
CA LYS A 178 19.76 -3.57 -10.70
C LYS A 178 19.86 -3.07 -12.15
N SER A 179 18.91 -2.23 -12.58
CA SER A 179 18.90 -1.64 -13.92
C SER A 179 20.02 -0.63 -14.15
N LEU A 180 20.62 -0.11 -13.07
CA LEU A 180 21.75 0.83 -13.11
C LEU A 180 23.11 0.12 -13.05
N GLY A 181 23.13 -1.21 -12.87
CA GLY A 181 24.36 -1.99 -12.77
C GLY A 181 25.20 -1.75 -11.50
N ASN A 182 24.68 -0.98 -10.53
CA ASN A 182 25.38 -0.60 -9.30
C ASN A 182 24.82 -1.28 -8.06
N ALA A 183 24.02 -2.37 -8.21
CA ALA A 183 23.44 -3.09 -7.10
C ALA A 183 24.45 -4.04 -6.46
N TYR A 184 24.73 -3.83 -5.17
CA TYR A 184 25.44 -4.81 -4.37
C TYR A 184 24.47 -5.92 -3.95
N THR A 185 24.77 -7.15 -4.34
CA THR A 185 24.04 -8.32 -3.83
C THR A 185 24.66 -8.79 -2.52
N PHE A 186 23.88 -9.46 -1.69
CA PHE A 186 24.39 -10.06 -0.46
C PHE A 186 25.63 -10.97 -0.71
N CYS A 187 25.62 -11.72 -1.79
CA CYS A 187 26.78 -12.56 -2.17
C CYS A 187 28.04 -11.74 -2.42
N LEU A 188 27.93 -10.58 -3.09
CA LEU A 188 29.06 -9.69 -3.33
C LEU A 188 29.63 -9.09 -2.04
N LEU A 189 28.76 -8.71 -1.08
CA LEU A 189 29.21 -8.18 0.22
C LEU A 189 29.93 -9.22 1.09
N TYR A 190 29.59 -10.51 0.93
CA TYR A 190 30.18 -11.60 1.71
C TYR A 190 31.42 -12.21 1.09
N THR A 191 31.61 -12.06 -0.22
CA THR A 191 32.71 -12.65 -0.98
C THR A 191 33.76 -11.66 -1.46
N SER A 192 33.56 -10.37 -1.19
CA SER A 192 34.62 -9.38 -1.42
C SER A 192 35.68 -9.48 -0.33
N PRO A 193 36.98 -9.60 -0.71
CA PRO A 193 38.09 -9.66 0.25
C PRO A 193 38.22 -8.37 1.06
#